data_7fbac921aaf994c1708cf14f6a0fe41a
#
_entry.id   7fbac921aaf994c1708cf14f6a0fe41a
#
_cell.length_a   1.000
_cell.length_b   1.000
_cell.length_c   1.000
_cell.angle_alpha   90.00
_cell.angle_beta   90.00
_cell.angle_gamma   90.00
#
_symmetry.space_group_name_H-M   'P 1'
#
loop_
_entity.id
_entity.type
_entity.pdbx_description
1 polymer ?
#
loop_
_entity_poly.entity_id
_entity_poly.type
_entity_poly.pdbx_seq_one_letter_code
_entity_poly.pdbx_strand_id
1 'polypeptide(L)'
;MDALDQRMADYLAFLQKAEAMEGAYESARDMQGLKDCVRALARDRRSHPYGDHILRWADSLMEAGDIAGGGACLLALEKHFPHFNNQVIFRLRMAQYHMEMGEEEAARTSLIALCKAIRNYEEAIEVNGLTALWEKYRHLVQGLVEPSIRVMTNRIKTPGECDMQIADILALPDEDILTELSNHLQELSGDGDMIQGLNKWERTAYYVDELCMEVNSGGFEGYLYYHGTHFDKAYKALEQMGAAEMTALLDRVRAKFPRGRIPKAADSIQNTMDRMEEKGVDFEAEDDCYYGSAERELLAKLTAYVRENGKHFR
;
A
#
# COMPACT_ATOMS: atom_id res chain seq x y z
N MET A 1 -3.24 31.98 -1.59
CA MET A 1 -2.37 30.90 -1.12
C MET A 1 -2.77 29.71 -1.95
N ASP A 2 -1.84 29.09 -2.65
CA ASP A 2 -2.09 27.93 -3.51
C ASP A 2 -2.47 26.75 -2.63
N ALA A 3 -3.29 25.82 -3.10
CA ALA A 3 -3.70 24.61 -2.35
C ALA A 3 -2.48 23.78 -1.92
N LEU A 4 -1.44 23.75 -2.77
CA LEU A 4 -0.15 23.13 -2.46
C LEU A 4 0.57 23.84 -1.31
N ASP A 5 0.54 25.17 -1.29
CA ASP A 5 1.10 25.98 -0.20
C ASP A 5 0.39 25.72 1.12
N GLN A 6 -0.94 25.52 1.07
CA GLN A 6 -1.73 25.20 2.27
C GLN A 6 -1.41 23.79 2.79
N ARG A 7 -1.34 22.79 1.91
CA ARG A 7 -0.97 21.41 2.30
C ARG A 7 0.45 21.36 2.91
N MET A 8 1.39 22.10 2.31
CA MET A 8 2.74 22.18 2.83
C MET A 8 2.76 22.89 4.20
N ALA A 9 1.97 23.96 4.36
CA ALA A 9 1.84 24.66 5.64
C ALA A 9 1.22 23.75 6.71
N ASP A 10 0.18 22.99 6.37
CA ASP A 10 -0.47 22.05 7.28
C ASP A 10 0.47 20.91 7.67
N TYR A 11 1.25 20.38 6.72
CA TYR A 11 2.25 19.36 7.00
C TYR A 11 3.39 19.88 7.89
N LEU A 12 3.90 21.09 7.63
CA LEU A 12 4.91 21.71 8.47
C LEU A 12 4.39 22.00 9.88
N ALA A 13 3.13 22.45 10.00
CA ALA A 13 2.49 22.64 11.30
C ALA A 13 2.33 21.31 12.06
N PHE A 14 2.02 20.22 11.35
CA PHE A 14 2.01 18.88 11.92
C PHE A 14 3.39 18.46 12.40
N LEU A 15 4.44 18.60 11.59
CA LEU A 15 5.81 18.25 11.98
C LEU A 15 6.25 19.01 13.22
N GLN A 16 6.02 20.33 13.27
CA GLN A 16 6.33 21.15 14.44
C GLN A 16 5.58 20.67 15.69
N LYS A 17 4.32 20.29 15.54
CA LYS A 17 3.52 19.74 16.63
C LYS A 17 4.04 18.37 17.07
N ALA A 18 4.42 17.51 16.14
CA ALA A 18 4.99 16.19 16.41
C ALA A 18 6.33 16.33 17.14
N GLU A 19 7.25 17.16 16.65
CA GLU A 19 8.54 17.45 17.28
C GLU A 19 8.40 18.02 18.71
N ALA A 20 7.45 18.94 18.90
CA ALA A 20 7.17 19.49 20.23
C ALA A 20 6.65 18.43 21.22
N MET A 21 5.89 17.46 20.70
CA MET A 21 5.35 16.35 21.48
C MET A 21 6.41 15.31 21.80
N GLU A 22 7.26 15.00 20.84
CA GLU A 22 8.44 14.14 21.04
C GLU A 22 9.31 14.70 22.13
N GLY A 23 9.68 15.97 22.07
CA GLY A 23 10.48 16.65 23.10
C GLY A 23 9.79 16.71 24.45
N ALA A 24 8.48 16.92 24.51
CA ALA A 24 7.71 16.90 25.75
C ALA A 24 7.66 15.49 26.35
N TYR A 25 7.47 14.46 25.53
CA TYR A 25 7.48 13.07 25.99
C TYR A 25 8.88 12.66 26.46
N GLU A 26 9.93 12.95 25.72
CA GLU A 26 11.30 12.65 26.09
C GLU A 26 11.69 13.30 27.42
N SER A 27 11.20 14.52 27.66
CA SER A 27 11.50 15.27 28.90
C SER A 27 10.71 14.79 30.12
N ALA A 28 9.42 14.51 29.95
CA ALA A 28 8.50 14.21 31.03
C ALA A 28 8.14 12.74 31.18
N ARG A 29 8.36 11.93 30.15
CA ARG A 29 7.91 10.51 30.04
C ARG A 29 6.41 10.35 30.36
N ASP A 30 5.62 11.35 29.98
CA ASP A 30 4.16 11.32 30.19
C ASP A 30 3.49 10.40 29.16
N MET A 31 3.31 9.14 29.53
CA MET A 31 2.69 8.11 28.69
C MET A 31 1.24 8.45 28.33
N GLN A 32 0.48 9.10 29.22
CA GLN A 32 -0.90 9.47 28.91
C GLN A 32 -0.93 10.61 27.90
N GLY A 33 -0.08 11.61 28.10
CA GLY A 33 0.12 12.70 27.14
C GLY A 33 0.53 12.18 25.77
N LEU A 34 1.48 11.24 25.70
CA LEU A 34 1.87 10.58 24.46
C LEU A 34 0.67 9.92 23.75
N LYS A 35 -0.08 9.08 24.46
CA LYS A 35 -1.27 8.39 23.89
C LYS A 35 -2.31 9.36 23.38
N ASP A 36 -2.57 10.45 24.08
CA ASP A 36 -3.55 11.45 23.70
C ASP A 36 -3.07 12.23 22.46
N CYS A 37 -1.79 12.49 22.38
CA CYS A 37 -1.15 13.14 21.26
C CYS A 37 -1.17 12.28 20.01
N VAL A 38 -0.73 11.01 20.09
CA VAL A 38 -0.75 10.07 18.96
C VAL A 38 -2.19 9.87 18.47
N ARG A 39 -3.17 9.79 19.37
CA ARG A 39 -4.59 9.74 19.00
C ARG A 39 -5.08 11.00 18.26
N ALA A 40 -4.62 12.17 18.70
CA ALA A 40 -4.98 13.43 18.03
C ALA A 40 -4.38 13.51 16.62
N LEU A 41 -3.12 13.07 16.45
CA LEU A 41 -2.46 12.99 15.14
C LEU A 41 -3.13 11.97 14.23
N ALA A 42 -3.46 10.79 14.75
CA ALA A 42 -4.11 9.72 14.00
C ALA A 42 -5.55 10.04 13.57
N ARG A 43 -6.20 11.00 14.22
CA ARG A 43 -7.54 11.48 13.81
C ARG A 43 -7.52 12.42 12.63
N ASP A 44 -6.38 13.03 12.36
CA ASP A 44 -6.22 13.89 11.19
C ASP A 44 -5.92 13.01 9.97
N ARG A 45 -6.98 12.41 9.43
CA ARG A 45 -6.95 11.37 8.38
C ARG A 45 -6.42 11.83 7.02
N ARG A 46 -5.93 13.05 6.90
CA ARG A 46 -5.74 13.67 5.59
C ARG A 46 -4.48 13.26 4.85
N SER A 47 -3.58 12.45 5.41
CA SER A 47 -2.43 12.03 4.62
C SER A 47 -1.63 10.86 5.19
N HIS A 48 -1.20 9.98 4.31
CA HIS A 48 -0.23 8.92 4.46
C HIS A 48 1.07 9.35 5.21
N PRO A 49 1.62 10.56 5.01
CA PRO A 49 2.84 11.00 5.69
C PRO A 49 2.79 10.99 7.22
N TYR A 50 1.61 11.13 7.81
CA TYR A 50 1.47 11.15 9.26
C TYR A 50 1.68 9.77 9.90
N GLY A 51 1.16 8.73 9.24
CA GLY A 51 1.36 7.36 9.68
C GLY A 51 2.84 6.96 9.62
N ASP A 52 3.54 7.32 8.55
CA ASP A 52 4.97 7.07 8.39
C ASP A 52 5.81 7.78 9.46
N HIS A 53 5.44 9.02 9.80
CA HIS A 53 6.12 9.75 10.87
C HIS A 53 5.94 9.05 12.23
N ILE A 54 4.70 8.65 12.56
CA ILE A 54 4.40 7.93 13.81
C ILE A 54 5.14 6.58 13.85
N LEU A 55 5.21 5.87 12.73
CA LEU A 55 5.93 4.59 12.65
C LEU A 55 7.43 4.77 12.89
N ARG A 56 8.06 5.76 12.24
CA ARG A 56 9.47 6.06 12.45
C ARG A 56 9.77 6.49 13.88
N TRP A 57 8.88 7.27 14.46
CA TRP A 57 9.02 7.66 15.87
C TRP A 57 8.88 6.47 16.81
N ALA A 58 7.91 5.58 16.58
CA ALA A 58 7.77 4.34 17.32
C ALA A 58 9.04 3.48 17.25
N ASP A 59 9.61 3.36 16.04
CA ASP A 59 10.85 2.63 15.78
C ASP A 59 12.01 3.22 16.59
N SER A 60 12.22 4.53 16.50
CA SER A 60 13.28 5.26 17.24
C SER A 60 13.13 5.12 18.78
N LEU A 61 11.92 5.21 19.31
CA LEU A 61 11.67 5.01 20.74
C LEU A 61 12.05 3.59 21.19
N MET A 62 11.68 2.59 20.38
CA MET A 62 11.97 1.19 20.70
C MET A 62 13.46 0.86 20.55
N GLU A 63 14.17 1.46 19.61
CA GLU A 63 15.62 1.38 19.49
C GLU A 63 16.34 2.00 20.70
N ALA A 64 15.82 3.11 21.20
CA ALA A 64 16.31 3.74 22.43
C ALA A 64 15.93 2.99 23.72
N GLY A 65 15.21 1.85 23.61
CA GLY A 65 14.77 1.03 24.74
C GLY A 65 13.45 1.46 25.36
N ASP A 66 12.77 2.46 24.82
CA ASP A 66 11.46 2.90 25.28
C ASP A 66 10.34 2.08 24.62
N ILE A 67 10.24 0.82 25.01
CA ILE A 67 9.29 -0.15 24.46
C ILE A 67 7.84 0.29 24.69
N ALA A 68 7.55 0.85 25.85
CA ALA A 68 6.19 1.28 26.20
C ALA A 68 5.73 2.49 25.37
N GLY A 69 6.62 3.45 25.14
CA GLY A 69 6.37 4.61 24.30
C GLY A 69 6.15 4.22 22.83
N GLY A 70 7.07 3.44 22.29
CA GLY A 70 6.96 2.91 20.94
C GLY A 70 5.70 2.06 20.73
N GLY A 71 5.40 1.17 21.69
CA GLY A 71 4.19 0.35 21.66
C GLY A 71 2.90 1.17 21.65
N ALA A 72 2.84 2.27 22.40
CA ALA A 72 1.68 3.17 22.38
C ALA A 72 1.45 3.81 21.00
N CYS A 73 2.54 4.16 20.30
CA CYS A 73 2.49 4.67 18.92
C CYS A 73 1.99 3.58 17.95
N LEU A 74 2.54 2.36 18.04
CA LEU A 74 2.14 1.23 17.20
C LEU A 74 0.68 0.84 17.36
N LEU A 75 0.18 0.78 18.61
CA LEU A 75 -1.24 0.49 18.88
C LEU A 75 -2.18 1.56 18.31
N ALA A 76 -1.74 2.82 18.28
CA ALA A 76 -2.51 3.87 17.65
C ALA A 76 -2.49 3.75 16.11
N LEU A 77 -1.35 3.39 15.52
CA LEU A 77 -1.25 3.08 14.09
C LEU A 77 -2.17 1.92 13.69
N GLU A 78 -2.13 0.81 14.40
CA GLU A 78 -2.98 -0.35 14.13
C GLU A 78 -4.47 0.03 14.08
N LYS A 79 -4.88 0.90 15.01
CA LYS A 79 -6.28 1.33 15.13
C LYS A 79 -6.70 2.31 14.05
N HIS A 80 -5.85 3.24 13.66
CA HIS A 80 -6.23 4.39 12.83
C HIS A 80 -5.68 4.34 11.40
N PHE A 81 -4.65 3.52 11.17
CA PHE A 81 -3.98 3.36 9.89
C PHE A 81 -3.74 1.87 9.58
N PRO A 82 -4.80 1.08 9.38
CA PRO A 82 -4.68 -0.38 9.24
C PRO A 82 -3.79 -0.83 8.05
N HIS A 83 -3.57 0.01 7.05
CA HIS A 83 -2.67 -0.27 5.93
C HIS A 83 -1.19 -0.41 6.35
N PHE A 84 -0.77 0.17 7.50
CA PHE A 84 0.56 -0.05 8.07
C PHE A 84 0.75 -1.47 8.61
N ASN A 85 -0.33 -2.21 8.82
CA ASN A 85 -0.28 -3.56 9.35
C ASN A 85 0.54 -4.55 8.50
N ASN A 86 0.80 -4.24 7.24
CA ASN A 86 1.61 -5.08 6.35
C ASN A 86 3.09 -4.63 6.27
N GLN A 87 3.48 -3.57 6.94
CA GLN A 87 4.87 -3.11 6.92
C GLN A 87 5.77 -3.93 7.85
N VAL A 88 6.99 -4.22 7.39
CA VAL A 88 8.00 -5.01 8.12
C VAL A 88 8.30 -4.41 9.49
N ILE A 89 8.62 -3.10 9.51
CA ILE A 89 8.96 -2.38 10.74
C ILE A 89 7.81 -2.49 11.73
N PHE A 90 6.60 -2.21 11.29
CA PHE A 90 5.41 -2.27 12.15
C PHE A 90 5.25 -3.65 12.80
N ARG A 91 5.26 -4.73 12.01
CA ARG A 91 5.04 -6.09 12.50
C ARG A 91 6.13 -6.59 13.43
N LEU A 92 7.39 -6.32 13.13
CA LEU A 92 8.50 -6.71 14.00
C LEU A 92 8.52 -5.93 15.31
N ARG A 93 8.24 -4.62 15.25
CA ARG A 93 8.17 -3.81 16.47
C ARG A 93 6.94 -4.16 17.33
N MET A 94 5.80 -4.51 16.72
CA MET A 94 4.65 -5.04 17.46
C MET A 94 4.99 -6.36 18.14
N ALA A 95 5.70 -7.26 17.46
CA ALA A 95 6.15 -8.50 18.11
C ALA A 95 7.11 -8.23 19.27
N GLN A 96 8.05 -7.30 19.12
CA GLN A 96 8.93 -6.86 20.21
C GLN A 96 8.12 -6.32 21.40
N TYR A 97 7.18 -5.42 21.14
CA TYR A 97 6.32 -4.85 22.18
C TYR A 97 5.55 -5.94 22.94
N HIS A 98 4.88 -6.85 22.25
CA HIS A 98 4.13 -7.92 22.87
C HIS A 98 5.01 -8.86 23.70
N MET A 99 6.23 -9.19 23.21
CA MET A 99 7.18 -10.00 23.98
C MET A 99 7.60 -9.33 25.29
N GLU A 100 7.89 -8.05 25.27
CA GLU A 100 8.26 -7.30 26.48
C GLU A 100 7.08 -7.11 27.46
N MET A 101 5.83 -7.18 26.93
CA MET A 101 4.62 -7.20 27.76
C MET A 101 4.25 -8.61 28.25
N GLY A 102 5.00 -9.65 27.87
CA GLY A 102 4.70 -11.04 28.23
C GLY A 102 3.57 -11.68 27.41
N GLU A 103 3.22 -11.10 26.27
CA GLU A 103 2.10 -11.49 25.42
C GLU A 103 2.61 -12.31 24.21
N GLU A 104 3.20 -13.49 24.46
CA GLU A 104 3.88 -14.32 23.45
C GLU A 104 2.98 -14.68 22.25
N GLU A 105 1.71 -15.00 22.48
CA GLU A 105 0.78 -15.35 21.39
C GLU A 105 0.47 -14.15 20.47
N ALA A 106 0.38 -12.95 21.02
CA ALA A 106 0.21 -11.73 20.23
C ALA A 106 1.48 -11.43 19.39
N ALA A 107 2.65 -11.62 19.99
CA ALA A 107 3.93 -11.51 19.28
C ALA A 107 4.02 -12.51 18.11
N ARG A 108 3.67 -13.77 18.38
CA ARG A 108 3.62 -14.84 17.34
C ARG A 108 2.67 -14.48 16.22
N THR A 109 1.47 -13.98 16.54
CA THR A 109 0.47 -13.55 15.56
C THR A 109 1.01 -12.44 14.65
N SER A 110 1.70 -11.44 15.21
CA SER A 110 2.35 -10.38 14.46
C SER A 110 3.40 -10.90 13.48
N LEU A 111 4.24 -11.85 13.92
CA LEU A 111 5.28 -12.44 13.05
C LEU A 111 4.71 -13.35 11.97
N ILE A 112 3.66 -14.11 12.26
CA ILE A 112 2.96 -14.93 11.24
C ILE A 112 2.34 -14.00 10.19
N ALA A 113 1.73 -12.90 10.61
CA ALA A 113 1.15 -11.92 9.70
C ALA A 113 2.23 -11.27 8.80
N LEU A 114 3.42 -10.96 9.35
CA LEU A 114 4.55 -10.50 8.55
C LEU A 114 4.94 -11.51 7.48
N CYS A 115 5.20 -12.76 7.87
CA CYS A 115 5.64 -13.80 6.95
C CYS A 115 4.61 -14.15 5.87
N LYS A 116 3.31 -13.98 6.16
CA LYS A 116 2.23 -14.19 5.20
C LYS A 116 2.05 -13.00 4.25
N ALA A 117 2.23 -11.78 4.74
CA ALA A 117 2.07 -10.57 3.95
C ALA A 117 3.23 -10.33 2.97
N ILE A 118 4.43 -10.81 3.28
CA ILE A 118 5.65 -10.52 2.54
C ILE A 118 6.40 -11.82 2.26
N ARG A 119 6.42 -12.28 1.01
CA ARG A 119 7.09 -13.56 0.61
C ARG A 119 8.60 -13.53 0.79
N ASN A 120 9.23 -12.39 0.53
CA ASN A 120 10.67 -12.17 0.73
C ASN A 120 10.95 -11.47 2.06
N TYR A 121 10.24 -11.84 3.12
CA TYR A 121 10.28 -11.13 4.40
C TYR A 121 11.68 -11.05 5.03
N GLU A 122 12.54 -12.06 4.87
CA GLU A 122 13.90 -12.00 5.40
C GLU A 122 14.75 -10.92 4.71
N GLU A 123 14.64 -10.79 3.40
CA GLU A 123 15.29 -9.72 2.64
C GLU A 123 14.72 -8.35 3.02
N ALA A 124 13.39 -8.25 3.11
CA ALA A 124 12.75 -7.02 3.55
C ALA A 124 13.17 -6.61 4.97
N ILE A 125 13.37 -7.57 5.88
CA ILE A 125 13.92 -7.36 7.23
C ILE A 125 15.36 -6.84 7.16
N GLU A 126 16.20 -7.44 6.30
CA GLU A 126 17.59 -7.05 6.11
C GLU A 126 17.71 -5.62 5.58
N VAL A 127 16.96 -5.29 4.53
CA VAL A 127 16.92 -3.93 3.93
C VAL A 127 16.48 -2.86 4.94
N ASN A 128 15.58 -3.20 5.87
CA ASN A 128 15.14 -2.29 6.93
C ASN A 128 16.04 -2.30 8.17
N GLY A 129 17.18 -3.01 8.16
CA GLY A 129 18.12 -3.04 9.27
C GLY A 129 17.63 -3.79 10.52
N LEU A 130 16.60 -4.63 10.39
CA LEU A 130 15.92 -5.29 11.52
C LEU A 130 16.35 -6.75 11.75
N THR A 131 17.44 -7.19 11.11
CA THR A 131 17.94 -8.57 11.19
C THR A 131 18.18 -9.05 12.62
N ALA A 132 18.79 -8.23 13.47
CA ALA A 132 19.05 -8.60 14.86
C ALA A 132 17.74 -8.83 15.64
N LEU A 133 16.72 -8.03 15.38
CA LEU A 133 15.40 -8.15 16.00
C LEU A 133 14.69 -9.42 15.50
N TRP A 134 14.78 -9.71 14.21
CA TRP A 134 14.24 -10.94 13.62
C TRP A 134 14.92 -12.19 14.22
N GLU A 135 16.22 -12.25 14.27
CA GLU A 135 16.96 -13.38 14.85
C GLU A 135 16.58 -13.63 16.32
N LYS A 136 16.27 -12.58 17.07
CA LYS A 136 15.81 -12.70 18.46
C LYS A 136 14.46 -13.42 18.55
N TYR A 137 13.52 -13.18 17.63
CA TYR A 137 12.13 -13.62 17.75
C TYR A 137 11.67 -14.67 16.73
N ARG A 138 12.45 -14.97 15.67
CA ARG A 138 12.06 -15.91 14.61
C ARG A 138 11.70 -17.31 15.13
N HIS A 139 12.25 -17.71 16.27
CA HIS A 139 11.94 -19.00 16.89
C HIS A 139 10.45 -19.18 17.22
N LEU A 140 9.70 -18.09 17.42
CA LEU A 140 8.27 -18.11 17.70
C LEU A 140 7.43 -18.61 16.52
N VAL A 141 7.95 -18.51 15.31
CA VAL A 141 7.25 -18.89 14.06
C VAL A 141 7.94 -20.03 13.31
N GLN A 142 9.03 -20.56 13.85
CA GLN A 142 9.77 -21.65 13.23
C GLN A 142 8.87 -22.89 13.03
N GLY A 143 8.75 -23.36 11.80
CA GLY A 143 7.89 -24.48 11.42
C GLY A 143 6.39 -24.13 11.29
N LEU A 144 6.00 -22.87 11.52
CA LEU A 144 4.62 -22.39 11.37
C LEU A 144 4.41 -21.56 10.10
N VAL A 145 5.48 -21.10 9.50
CA VAL A 145 5.45 -20.27 8.29
C VAL A 145 6.37 -20.89 7.24
N GLU A 146 6.07 -20.63 5.99
CA GLU A 146 6.95 -21.06 4.90
C GLU A 146 8.26 -20.26 4.91
N PRO A 147 9.36 -20.87 4.44
CA PRO A 147 10.63 -20.16 4.31
C PRO A 147 10.49 -18.92 3.41
N SER A 148 11.16 -17.84 3.79
CA SER A 148 11.25 -16.65 2.95
C SER A 148 11.84 -17.00 1.57
N ILE A 149 11.22 -16.43 0.54
CA ILE A 149 11.77 -16.55 -0.82
C ILE A 149 12.82 -15.46 -0.98
N ARG A 150 14.09 -15.85 -1.15
CA ARG A 150 15.13 -14.89 -1.54
C ARG A 150 14.90 -14.48 -2.98
N VAL A 151 14.48 -13.24 -3.17
CA VAL A 151 14.55 -12.61 -4.48
C VAL A 151 16.02 -12.29 -4.74
N MET A 152 16.61 -12.82 -5.80
CA MET A 152 18.00 -12.49 -6.17
C MET A 152 18.03 -11.05 -6.74
N THR A 153 18.03 -10.06 -5.85
CA THR A 153 17.94 -8.63 -6.19
C THR A 153 19.20 -8.00 -6.77
N ASN A 154 20.29 -8.76 -6.95
CA ASN A 154 21.56 -8.20 -7.46
C ASN A 154 21.75 -8.32 -8.98
N ARG A 155 20.76 -8.75 -9.73
CA ARG A 155 20.81 -8.74 -11.19
C ARG A 155 20.01 -7.54 -11.68
N ILE A 156 20.68 -6.57 -12.31
CA ILE A 156 19.98 -5.60 -13.15
C ILE A 156 19.30 -6.42 -14.26
N LYS A 157 17.99 -6.64 -14.10
CA LYS A 157 17.21 -7.39 -15.08
C LYS A 157 17.16 -6.61 -16.39
N THR A 158 17.33 -7.32 -17.47
CA THR A 158 17.01 -6.74 -18.78
C THR A 158 15.50 -6.64 -18.89
N PRO A 159 14.95 -5.53 -19.39
CA PRO A 159 13.51 -5.42 -19.59
C PRO A 159 12.97 -6.65 -20.36
N GLY A 160 11.95 -7.31 -19.78
CA GLY A 160 11.37 -8.56 -20.31
C GLY A 160 11.92 -9.86 -19.72
N GLU A 161 12.88 -9.80 -18.79
CA GLU A 161 13.26 -10.97 -17.96
C GLU A 161 12.33 -11.02 -16.73
N CYS A 162 11.60 -12.11 -16.57
CA CYS A 162 10.71 -12.37 -15.43
C CYS A 162 11.30 -13.44 -14.51
N ASP A 163 11.12 -13.24 -13.19
CA ASP A 163 11.56 -14.21 -12.20
C ASP A 163 10.73 -15.48 -12.22
N MET A 164 9.44 -15.35 -12.48
CA MET A 164 8.50 -16.45 -12.54
C MET A 164 7.85 -16.52 -13.91
N GLN A 165 7.77 -17.73 -14.46
CA GLN A 165 7.08 -17.93 -15.73
C GLN A 165 5.57 -17.94 -15.50
N ILE A 166 4.80 -17.45 -16.48
CA ILE A 166 3.33 -17.40 -16.37
C ILE A 166 2.71 -18.77 -16.05
N ALA A 167 3.30 -19.87 -16.53
CA ALA A 167 2.81 -21.21 -16.24
C ALA A 167 2.89 -21.55 -14.75
N ASP A 168 3.94 -21.11 -14.09
CA ASP A 168 4.14 -21.31 -12.65
C ASP A 168 3.20 -20.41 -11.84
N ILE A 169 2.99 -19.17 -12.28
CA ILE A 169 2.02 -18.24 -11.68
C ILE A 169 0.61 -18.85 -11.75
N LEU A 170 0.21 -19.38 -12.89
CA LEU A 170 -1.10 -20.01 -13.08
C LEU A 170 -1.31 -21.29 -12.26
N ALA A 171 -0.24 -21.91 -11.80
CA ALA A 171 -0.29 -23.08 -10.91
C ALA A 171 -0.49 -22.70 -9.44
N LEU A 172 -0.37 -21.41 -9.08
CA LEU A 172 -0.55 -20.92 -7.72
C LEU A 172 -2.02 -20.95 -7.28
N PRO A 173 -2.29 -20.99 -5.96
CA PRO A 173 -3.60 -20.69 -5.40
C PRO A 173 -4.11 -19.32 -5.82
N ASP A 174 -5.44 -19.13 -5.85
CA ASP A 174 -6.05 -17.85 -6.29
C ASP A 174 -5.60 -16.64 -5.47
N GLU A 175 -5.31 -16.86 -4.19
CA GLU A 175 -4.82 -15.84 -3.27
C GLU A 175 -3.41 -15.29 -3.60
N ASP A 176 -2.58 -16.10 -4.27
CA ASP A 176 -1.18 -15.76 -4.60
C ASP A 176 -1.01 -15.28 -6.04
N ILE A 177 -1.92 -15.70 -6.93
CA ILE A 177 -1.77 -15.52 -8.38
C ILE A 177 -1.68 -14.04 -8.77
N LEU A 178 -2.45 -13.17 -8.12
CA LEU A 178 -2.48 -11.74 -8.47
C LEU A 178 -1.21 -11.01 -8.04
N THR A 179 -0.63 -11.38 -6.90
CA THR A 179 0.64 -10.79 -6.46
C THR A 179 1.77 -11.12 -7.43
N GLU A 180 1.88 -12.39 -7.83
CA GLU A 180 2.93 -12.81 -8.76
C GLU A 180 2.66 -12.35 -10.19
N LEU A 181 1.39 -12.23 -10.58
CA LEU A 181 1.01 -11.61 -11.85
C LEU A 181 1.42 -10.14 -11.91
N SER A 182 1.17 -9.38 -10.84
CA SER A 182 1.55 -7.98 -10.74
C SER A 182 3.07 -7.81 -10.94
N ASN A 183 3.87 -8.59 -10.19
CA ASN A 183 5.33 -8.60 -10.33
C ASN A 183 5.75 -8.94 -11.77
N HIS A 184 5.17 -9.98 -12.35
CA HIS A 184 5.46 -10.42 -13.70
C HIS A 184 5.14 -9.35 -14.77
N LEU A 185 3.99 -8.68 -14.65
CA LEU A 185 3.59 -7.61 -15.57
C LEU A 185 4.48 -6.37 -15.44
N GLN A 186 4.90 -6.04 -14.22
CA GLN A 186 5.84 -4.95 -13.97
C GLN A 186 7.21 -5.26 -14.58
N GLU A 187 7.74 -6.46 -14.38
CA GLU A 187 8.99 -6.91 -15.00
C GLU A 187 8.92 -6.87 -16.53
N LEU A 188 7.84 -7.36 -17.12
CA LEU A 188 7.63 -7.31 -18.57
C LEU A 188 7.51 -5.88 -19.12
N SER A 189 6.92 -4.98 -18.35
CA SER A 189 6.73 -3.58 -18.75
C SER A 189 7.90 -2.67 -18.37
N GLY A 190 8.92 -3.17 -17.67
CA GLY A 190 10.02 -2.36 -17.15
C GLY A 190 9.49 -1.24 -16.24
N ASP A 191 8.72 -1.61 -15.21
CA ASP A 191 8.07 -0.69 -14.27
C ASP A 191 7.18 0.37 -14.98
N GLY A 192 6.53 -0.03 -16.06
CA GLY A 192 5.62 0.83 -16.81
C GLY A 192 6.24 1.63 -17.96
N ASP A 193 7.56 1.70 -18.06
CA ASP A 193 8.26 2.45 -19.12
C ASP A 193 8.01 1.85 -20.52
N MET A 194 7.74 0.56 -20.60
CA MET A 194 7.60 -0.19 -21.85
C MET A 194 6.25 -0.91 -22.00
N ILE A 195 5.16 -0.31 -21.51
CA ILE A 195 3.79 -0.88 -21.63
C ILE A 195 3.46 -1.25 -23.10
N GLN A 196 4.01 -0.52 -24.06
CA GLN A 196 3.81 -0.80 -25.49
C GLN A 196 4.43 -2.14 -25.92
N GLY A 197 5.40 -2.67 -25.16
CA GLY A 197 6.00 -3.98 -25.37
C GLY A 197 5.13 -5.14 -24.91
N LEU A 198 4.15 -4.88 -24.04
CA LEU A 198 3.17 -5.87 -23.61
C LEU A 198 2.25 -6.25 -24.78
N ASN A 199 1.90 -7.52 -24.87
CA ASN A 199 0.89 -7.94 -25.82
C ASN A 199 -0.53 -7.50 -25.37
N LYS A 200 -1.54 -7.80 -26.18
CA LYS A 200 -2.91 -7.34 -25.94
C LYS A 200 -3.48 -7.85 -24.60
N TRP A 201 -3.22 -9.11 -24.21
CA TRP A 201 -3.76 -9.73 -22.99
C TRP A 201 -3.01 -9.26 -21.75
N GLU A 202 -1.69 -9.18 -21.83
CA GLU A 202 -0.83 -8.62 -20.79
C GLU A 202 -1.19 -7.17 -20.50
N ARG A 203 -1.39 -6.36 -21.57
CA ARG A 203 -1.80 -4.95 -21.40
C ARG A 203 -3.16 -4.79 -20.76
N THR A 204 -4.12 -5.67 -21.08
CA THR A 204 -5.45 -5.64 -20.48
C THR A 204 -5.34 -5.94 -18.97
N ALA A 205 -4.56 -6.97 -18.59
CA ALA A 205 -4.32 -7.28 -17.18
C ALA A 205 -3.55 -6.15 -16.48
N TYR A 206 -2.51 -5.60 -17.12
CA TYR A 206 -1.68 -4.52 -16.58
C TYR A 206 -2.51 -3.28 -16.18
N TYR A 207 -3.41 -2.79 -17.04
CA TYR A 207 -4.20 -1.60 -16.70
C TYR A 207 -5.19 -1.84 -15.56
N VAL A 208 -5.65 -3.05 -15.37
CA VAL A 208 -6.52 -3.40 -14.25
C VAL A 208 -5.72 -3.55 -12.97
N ASP A 209 -4.56 -4.19 -13.05
CA ASP A 209 -3.63 -4.33 -11.92
C ASP A 209 -3.12 -2.96 -11.43
N GLU A 210 -2.66 -2.09 -12.36
CA GLU A 210 -2.26 -0.72 -12.06
C GLU A 210 -3.38 0.06 -11.35
N LEU A 211 -4.63 -0.05 -11.84
CA LEU A 211 -5.78 0.57 -11.19
C LEU A 211 -5.97 0.06 -9.76
N CYS A 212 -5.89 -1.27 -9.55
CA CYS A 212 -5.98 -1.87 -8.21
C CYS A 212 -4.90 -1.33 -7.27
N MET A 213 -3.64 -1.38 -7.71
CA MET A 213 -2.50 -0.96 -6.90
C MET A 213 -2.60 0.51 -6.50
N GLU A 214 -2.91 1.37 -7.46
CA GLU A 214 -2.97 2.81 -7.24
C GLU A 214 -4.17 3.23 -6.37
N VAL A 215 -5.34 2.62 -6.58
CA VAL A 215 -6.50 2.89 -5.71
C VAL A 215 -6.25 2.38 -4.28
N ASN A 216 -5.60 1.23 -4.12
CA ASN A 216 -5.22 0.73 -2.80
C ASN A 216 -4.15 1.59 -2.11
N SER A 217 -3.30 2.27 -2.86
CA SER A 217 -2.25 3.15 -2.35
C SER A 217 -2.74 4.56 -1.99
N GLY A 218 -3.54 5.17 -2.86
CA GLY A 218 -3.91 6.58 -2.76
C GLY A 218 -5.36 6.92 -3.15
N GLY A 219 -6.26 5.92 -3.17
CA GLY A 219 -7.64 6.10 -3.60
C GLY A 219 -7.75 6.49 -5.08
N PHE A 220 -8.95 6.81 -5.52
CA PHE A 220 -9.18 7.32 -6.88
C PHE A 220 -8.47 8.64 -7.14
N GLU A 221 -8.24 9.45 -6.10
CA GLU A 221 -7.48 10.69 -6.24
C GLU A 221 -6.04 10.39 -6.67
N GLY A 222 -5.33 9.49 -5.97
CA GLY A 222 -3.97 9.09 -6.32
C GLY A 222 -3.88 8.47 -7.71
N TYR A 223 -4.77 7.53 -8.02
CA TYR A 223 -4.83 6.92 -9.34
C TYR A 223 -5.01 7.95 -10.46
N LEU A 224 -5.96 8.86 -10.33
CA LEU A 224 -6.23 9.88 -11.34
C LEU A 224 -5.07 10.87 -11.48
N TYR A 225 -4.44 11.25 -10.38
CA TYR A 225 -3.34 12.22 -10.37
C TYR A 225 -2.10 11.69 -11.10
N TYR A 226 -1.73 10.43 -10.87
CA TYR A 226 -0.51 9.83 -11.42
C TYR A 226 -0.78 9.00 -12.69
N HIS A 227 -1.90 8.29 -12.77
CA HIS A 227 -2.21 7.33 -13.82
C HIS A 227 -3.51 7.63 -14.59
N GLY A 228 -4.11 8.81 -14.40
CA GLY A 228 -5.38 9.19 -15.02
C GLY A 228 -5.39 9.14 -16.56
N THR A 229 -4.22 9.22 -17.21
CA THR A 229 -4.07 9.02 -18.67
C THR A 229 -4.39 7.58 -19.10
N HIS A 230 -4.40 6.63 -18.17
CA HIS A 230 -4.74 5.23 -18.39
C HIS A 230 -6.22 4.90 -18.10
N PHE A 231 -6.98 5.84 -17.57
CA PHE A 231 -8.36 5.62 -17.14
C PHE A 231 -9.25 4.96 -18.22
N ASP A 232 -9.24 5.49 -19.45
CA ASP A 232 -10.04 4.92 -20.53
C ASP A 232 -9.56 3.51 -20.96
N LYS A 233 -8.30 3.18 -20.72
CA LYS A 233 -7.72 1.86 -21.01
C LYS A 233 -8.12 0.87 -19.93
N ALA A 234 -8.02 1.25 -18.66
CA ALA A 234 -8.51 0.46 -17.54
C ALA A 234 -10.03 0.21 -17.65
N TYR A 235 -10.81 1.24 -17.96
CA TYR A 235 -12.25 1.12 -18.18
C TYR A 235 -12.58 0.06 -19.23
N LYS A 236 -11.94 0.11 -20.42
CA LYS A 236 -12.14 -0.89 -21.48
C LYS A 236 -11.69 -2.29 -21.08
N ALA A 237 -10.62 -2.40 -20.32
CA ALA A 237 -10.15 -3.67 -19.81
C ALA A 237 -11.17 -4.31 -18.84
N LEU A 238 -11.78 -3.51 -17.98
CA LEU A 238 -12.84 -3.93 -17.06
C LEU A 238 -14.11 -4.37 -17.79
N GLU A 239 -14.51 -3.65 -18.85
CA GLU A 239 -15.62 -4.07 -19.73
C GLU A 239 -15.33 -5.45 -20.36
N GLN A 240 -14.11 -5.68 -20.84
CA GLN A 240 -13.71 -6.97 -21.41
C GLN A 240 -13.73 -8.12 -20.40
N MET A 241 -13.43 -7.84 -19.14
CA MET A 241 -13.45 -8.80 -18.04
C MET A 241 -14.87 -8.99 -17.46
N GLY A 242 -15.83 -8.14 -17.82
CA GLY A 242 -17.17 -8.15 -17.26
C GLY A 242 -17.22 -7.76 -15.77
N ALA A 243 -16.34 -6.86 -15.32
CA ALA A 243 -16.31 -6.31 -13.98
C ALA A 243 -17.33 -5.17 -13.86
N ALA A 244 -18.60 -5.51 -13.70
CA ALA A 244 -19.71 -4.57 -13.82
C ALA A 244 -19.78 -3.57 -12.67
N GLU A 245 -19.51 -4.00 -11.43
CA GLU A 245 -19.49 -3.11 -10.25
C GLU A 245 -18.38 -2.07 -10.40
N MET A 246 -17.18 -2.52 -10.78
CA MET A 246 -16.03 -1.63 -10.96
C MET A 246 -16.25 -0.67 -12.15
N THR A 247 -16.83 -1.13 -13.25
CA THR A 247 -17.16 -0.28 -14.40
C THR A 247 -18.15 0.82 -14.00
N ALA A 248 -19.22 0.47 -13.26
CA ALA A 248 -20.18 1.43 -12.75
C ALA A 248 -19.56 2.41 -11.75
N LEU A 249 -18.57 1.97 -10.97
CA LEU A 249 -17.81 2.81 -10.06
C LEU A 249 -16.96 3.83 -10.82
N LEU A 250 -16.25 3.40 -11.87
CA LEU A 250 -15.49 4.32 -12.74
C LEU A 250 -16.40 5.33 -13.47
N ASP A 251 -17.63 4.97 -13.80
CA ASP A 251 -18.59 5.92 -14.36
C ASP A 251 -18.96 7.02 -13.35
N ARG A 252 -19.10 6.69 -12.07
CA ARG A 252 -19.31 7.69 -11.01
C ARG A 252 -18.09 8.59 -10.84
N VAL A 253 -16.90 8.02 -10.80
CA VAL A 253 -15.63 8.77 -10.77
C VAL A 253 -15.56 9.75 -11.94
N ARG A 254 -15.82 9.28 -13.17
CA ARG A 254 -15.84 10.10 -14.37
C ARG A 254 -16.88 11.23 -14.30
N ALA A 255 -18.07 10.96 -13.75
CA ALA A 255 -19.15 11.93 -13.64
C ALA A 255 -18.79 13.14 -12.77
N LYS A 256 -17.85 13.01 -11.84
CA LYS A 256 -17.36 14.14 -11.02
C LYS A 256 -16.57 15.16 -11.83
N PHE A 257 -15.95 14.74 -12.94
CA PHE A 257 -15.20 15.64 -13.81
C PHE A 257 -16.11 16.59 -14.59
N PRO A 258 -15.63 17.79 -14.96
CA PRO A 258 -16.41 18.73 -15.76
C PRO A 258 -16.94 18.09 -17.04
N ARG A 259 -18.25 18.15 -17.24
CA ARG A 259 -18.96 17.53 -18.37
C ARG A 259 -18.83 15.99 -18.44
N GLY A 260 -18.49 15.33 -17.33
CA GLY A 260 -18.30 13.89 -17.28
C GLY A 260 -17.11 13.40 -18.12
N ARG A 261 -16.05 14.19 -18.24
CA ARG A 261 -14.89 13.85 -19.09
C ARG A 261 -13.60 14.08 -18.37
N ILE A 262 -12.77 13.03 -18.30
CA ILE A 262 -11.40 13.11 -17.84
C ILE A 262 -10.52 13.64 -18.97
N PRO A 263 -9.69 14.66 -18.75
CA PRO A 263 -8.74 15.14 -19.75
C PRO A 263 -7.76 14.05 -20.19
N LYS A 264 -7.16 14.20 -21.38
CA LYS A 264 -6.23 13.18 -21.92
C LYS A 264 -4.77 13.40 -21.52
N ALA A 265 -4.37 14.64 -21.26
CA ALA A 265 -3.00 14.99 -20.90
C ALA A 265 -2.86 15.02 -19.38
N ALA A 266 -1.76 14.49 -18.85
CA ALA A 266 -1.48 14.40 -17.42
C ALA A 266 -1.63 15.77 -16.71
N ASP A 267 -0.94 16.81 -17.20
CA ASP A 267 -1.04 18.17 -16.64
C ASP A 267 -2.49 18.70 -16.62
N SER A 268 -3.28 18.34 -17.64
CA SER A 268 -4.68 18.78 -17.70
C SER A 268 -5.57 18.04 -16.71
N ILE A 269 -5.24 16.78 -16.40
CA ILE A 269 -5.92 16.00 -15.36
C ILE A 269 -5.60 16.62 -14.00
N GLN A 270 -4.31 16.80 -13.69
CA GLN A 270 -3.84 17.37 -12.42
C GLN A 270 -4.46 18.74 -12.17
N ASN A 271 -4.33 19.66 -13.14
CA ASN A 271 -4.95 21.00 -13.05
C ASN A 271 -6.49 20.97 -12.89
N THR A 272 -7.15 19.92 -13.41
CA THR A 272 -8.60 19.78 -13.26
C THR A 272 -8.92 19.27 -11.86
N MET A 273 -8.17 18.32 -11.36
CA MET A 273 -8.32 17.76 -10.00
C MET A 273 -8.07 18.83 -8.94
N ASP A 274 -7.01 19.65 -9.08
CA ASP A 274 -6.74 20.77 -8.16
C ASP A 274 -7.96 21.72 -8.06
N ARG A 275 -8.57 22.05 -9.21
CA ARG A 275 -9.77 22.90 -9.24
C ARG A 275 -11.01 22.21 -8.69
N MET A 276 -11.09 20.88 -8.76
CA MET A 276 -12.19 20.11 -8.19
C MET A 276 -12.05 20.08 -6.66
N GLU A 277 -10.84 19.85 -6.17
CA GLU A 277 -10.53 19.91 -4.74
C GLU A 277 -10.83 21.28 -4.13
N GLU A 278 -10.42 22.39 -4.78
CA GLU A 278 -10.76 23.76 -4.38
C GLU A 278 -12.29 23.98 -4.23
N LYS A 279 -13.09 23.18 -4.94
CA LYS A 279 -14.56 23.22 -4.88
C LYS A 279 -15.16 22.20 -3.91
N GLY A 280 -14.31 21.48 -3.18
CA GLY A 280 -14.72 20.44 -2.24
C GLY A 280 -15.24 19.17 -2.90
N VAL A 281 -14.81 18.88 -4.13
CA VAL A 281 -15.08 17.60 -4.79
C VAL A 281 -14.00 16.61 -4.39
N ASP A 282 -14.38 15.53 -3.73
CA ASP A 282 -13.55 14.41 -3.30
C ASP A 282 -14.03 13.09 -3.94
N PHE A 283 -13.33 11.99 -3.63
CA PHE A 283 -13.66 10.64 -4.10
C PHE A 283 -13.93 9.67 -2.94
N GLU A 284 -14.09 10.15 -1.70
CA GLU A 284 -14.27 9.30 -0.51
C GLU A 284 -15.41 8.28 -0.67
N ALA A 285 -16.56 8.71 -1.24
CA ALA A 285 -17.70 7.82 -1.44
C ALA A 285 -17.41 6.71 -2.48
N GLU A 286 -16.59 7.00 -3.47
CA GLU A 286 -16.15 6.03 -4.47
C GLU A 286 -15.11 5.08 -3.89
N ASP A 287 -14.17 5.58 -3.07
CA ASP A 287 -13.20 4.78 -2.34
C ASP A 287 -13.89 3.82 -1.36
N ASP A 288 -14.87 4.29 -0.61
CA ASP A 288 -15.69 3.45 0.28
C ASP A 288 -16.41 2.32 -0.50
N CYS A 289 -16.93 2.62 -1.69
CA CYS A 289 -17.55 1.61 -2.55
C CYS A 289 -16.54 0.60 -3.11
N TYR A 290 -15.35 1.06 -3.47
CA TYR A 290 -14.26 0.19 -3.92
C TYR A 290 -13.90 -0.83 -2.84
N TYR A 291 -13.56 -0.37 -1.64
CA TYR A 291 -13.18 -1.23 -0.52
C TYR A 291 -14.36 -2.07 0.02
N GLY A 292 -15.59 -1.63 -0.17
CA GLY A 292 -16.80 -2.33 0.26
C GLY A 292 -17.11 -3.59 -0.54
N SER A 293 -17.09 -3.51 -1.88
CA SER A 293 -17.49 -4.63 -2.74
C SER A 293 -16.76 -4.72 -4.07
N ALA A 294 -16.48 -3.58 -4.73
CA ALA A 294 -16.00 -3.56 -6.10
C ALA A 294 -14.60 -4.17 -6.26
N GLU A 295 -13.72 -4.01 -5.27
CA GLU A 295 -12.40 -4.64 -5.24
C GLU A 295 -12.49 -6.17 -5.34
N ARG A 296 -13.38 -6.78 -4.57
CA ARG A 296 -13.54 -8.24 -4.56
C ARG A 296 -14.00 -8.78 -5.92
N GLU A 297 -14.95 -8.11 -6.56
CA GLU A 297 -15.38 -8.45 -7.92
C GLU A 297 -14.21 -8.35 -8.89
N LEU A 298 -13.49 -7.22 -8.82
CA LEU A 298 -12.36 -6.90 -9.67
C LEU A 298 -11.27 -7.97 -9.60
N LEU A 299 -10.81 -8.32 -8.40
CA LEU A 299 -9.77 -9.34 -8.18
C LEU A 299 -10.21 -10.70 -8.71
N ALA A 300 -11.46 -11.11 -8.46
CA ALA A 300 -12.01 -12.35 -9.00
C ALA A 300 -12.06 -12.35 -10.54
N LYS A 301 -12.44 -11.23 -11.16
CA LYS A 301 -12.49 -11.09 -12.62
C LYS A 301 -11.11 -11.08 -13.26
N LEU A 302 -10.14 -10.41 -12.62
CA LEU A 302 -8.76 -10.40 -13.08
C LEU A 302 -8.15 -11.81 -13.02
N THR A 303 -8.33 -12.53 -11.91
CA THR A 303 -7.87 -13.92 -11.76
C THR A 303 -8.47 -14.81 -12.85
N ALA A 304 -9.79 -14.75 -13.05
CA ALA A 304 -10.47 -15.52 -14.08
C ALA A 304 -9.93 -15.20 -15.49
N TYR A 305 -9.78 -13.91 -15.80
CA TYR A 305 -9.24 -13.45 -17.08
C TYR A 305 -7.85 -14.02 -17.37
N VAL A 306 -6.95 -14.00 -16.37
CA VAL A 306 -5.58 -14.49 -16.51
C VAL A 306 -5.57 -16.01 -16.70
N ARG A 307 -6.39 -16.77 -15.93
CA ARG A 307 -6.52 -18.23 -16.09
C ARG A 307 -7.05 -18.60 -17.48
N GLU A 308 -8.07 -17.92 -17.97
CA GLU A 308 -8.67 -18.19 -19.29
C GLU A 308 -7.71 -17.86 -20.44
N ASN A 309 -6.88 -16.84 -20.27
CA ASN A 309 -6.00 -16.32 -21.32
C ASN A 309 -4.51 -16.66 -21.10
N GLY A 310 -4.16 -17.48 -20.10
CA GLY A 310 -2.78 -17.74 -19.69
C GLY A 310 -1.84 -18.16 -20.83
N LYS A 311 -2.34 -18.92 -21.80
CA LYS A 311 -1.56 -19.32 -23.01
C LYS A 311 -1.09 -18.17 -23.89
N HIS A 312 -1.59 -16.96 -23.64
CA HIS A 312 -1.25 -15.76 -24.38
C HIS A 312 -0.29 -14.83 -23.63
N PHE A 313 -0.07 -15.09 -22.34
CA PHE A 313 0.94 -14.37 -21.57
C PHE A 313 2.31 -14.99 -21.81
N ARG A 314 3.36 -14.15 -21.76
CA ARG A 314 4.76 -14.57 -21.95
C ARG A 314 5.38 -14.99 -20.62
#